data_b0be62cf639f749ba6b5a7efd229e4bc
#
_entry.id   b0be62cf639f749ba6b5a7efd229e4bc
#
_cell.length_a   1.000
_cell.length_b   1.000
_cell.length_c   1.000
_cell.angle_alpha   90.00
_cell.angle_beta   90.00
_cell.angle_gamma   90.00
#
_symmetry.space_group_name_H-M   'P 1'
#
loop_
_entity.id
_entity.type
_entity.pdbx_description
1 polymer ?
#
loop_
_entity_poly.entity_id
_entity_poly.type
_entity_poly.pdbx_seq_one_letter_code
_entity_poly.pdbx_strand_id
1 'polypeptide(L)'
;MRRINLNTAEPEFDKSDPEGYRAAQLKVAPVIGGETMAGGYYVVPPGEANCPYHYESDEEWLLVLEGRITVRHPEGEDELEAGDLVCFPAGPAGAHKLTNTTDAPARMLIVSTANLPAVAVYPDSDKIGVWTPGRIDNIMVRRESGVDYYDRET
;
A
#
# COMPACT_ATOMS: atom_id res chain seq x y z
N MET A 1 -1.12 12.74 25.05
CA MET A 1 -1.54 12.57 23.64
C MET A 1 -0.30 12.26 22.82
N ARG A 2 -0.29 11.15 22.08
CA ARG A 2 0.76 10.82 21.09
C ARG A 2 0.46 11.60 19.80
N ARG A 3 1.49 12.08 19.14
CA ARG A 3 1.36 12.83 17.87
C ARG A 3 2.58 12.67 16.99
N ILE A 4 2.41 12.90 15.69
CA ILE A 4 3.46 13.06 14.71
C ILE A 4 3.21 14.32 13.89
N ASN A 5 4.27 14.97 13.43
CA ASN A 5 4.16 16.05 12.45
C ASN A 5 4.78 15.54 11.13
N LEU A 6 3.94 15.32 10.12
CA LEU A 6 4.37 14.77 8.84
C LEU A 6 5.29 15.71 8.06
N ASN A 7 5.27 17.02 8.37
CA ASN A 7 6.20 17.96 7.73
C ASN A 7 7.65 17.82 8.22
N THR A 8 7.85 17.24 9.39
CA THR A 8 9.17 17.03 10.01
C THR A 8 9.49 15.55 10.23
N ALA A 9 8.59 14.67 9.84
CA ALA A 9 8.81 13.23 9.92
C ALA A 9 9.80 12.79 8.83
N GLU A 10 10.70 11.89 9.20
CA GLU A 10 11.72 11.33 8.32
C GLU A 10 11.38 9.85 8.04
N PRO A 11 10.71 9.53 6.92
CA PRO A 11 10.50 8.13 6.51
C PRO A 11 11.82 7.52 6.04
N GLU A 12 11.93 6.21 6.17
CA GLU A 12 13.14 5.47 5.83
C GLU A 12 12.94 4.65 4.56
N PHE A 13 14.01 4.53 3.75
CA PHE A 13 14.05 3.62 2.61
C PHE A 13 14.41 2.21 3.08
N ASP A 14 13.68 1.21 2.60
CA ASP A 14 14.13 -0.17 2.72
C ASP A 14 15.17 -0.44 1.62
N LYS A 15 16.38 -0.83 2.05
CA LYS A 15 17.49 -1.13 1.12
C LYS A 15 17.27 -2.39 0.29
N SER A 16 16.30 -3.21 0.66
CA SER A 16 15.92 -4.42 -0.07
C SER A 16 14.91 -4.16 -1.19
N ASP A 17 14.32 -2.97 -1.25
CA ASP A 17 13.35 -2.63 -2.28
C ASP A 17 14.03 -2.60 -3.67
N PRO A 18 13.43 -3.28 -4.66
CA PRO A 18 13.96 -3.28 -6.02
C PRO A 18 13.77 -1.92 -6.69
N GLU A 19 14.56 -1.68 -7.73
CA GLU A 19 14.39 -0.52 -8.61
C GLU A 19 12.96 -0.45 -9.15
N GLY A 20 12.38 0.77 -9.15
CA GLY A 20 10.98 1.02 -9.50
C GLY A 20 10.01 0.93 -8.31
N TYR A 21 10.49 0.55 -7.09
CA TYR A 21 9.68 0.45 -5.89
C TYR A 21 10.35 1.02 -4.63
N ARG A 22 11.31 1.94 -4.80
CA ARG A 22 12.07 2.55 -3.72
C ARG A 22 11.35 3.77 -3.16
N ALA A 23 10.31 3.55 -2.36
CA ALA A 23 9.64 4.62 -1.62
C ALA A 23 10.05 4.61 -0.15
N ALA A 24 10.39 5.78 0.41
CA ALA A 24 10.60 5.87 1.85
C ALA A 24 9.26 5.78 2.58
N GLN A 25 9.20 5.01 3.66
CA GLN A 25 7.99 4.77 4.44
C GLN A 25 8.19 5.00 5.93
N LEU A 26 7.16 5.57 6.57
CA LEU A 26 7.01 5.60 8.02
C LEU A 26 5.62 5.08 8.39
N LYS A 27 5.55 4.01 9.20
CA LYS A 27 4.30 3.51 9.76
C LYS A 27 3.78 4.46 10.83
N VAL A 28 2.70 5.18 10.54
CA VAL A 28 2.17 6.25 11.39
C VAL A 28 1.39 5.69 12.58
N ALA A 29 0.54 4.69 12.37
CA ALA A 29 -0.36 4.19 13.40
C ALA A 29 0.35 3.77 14.70
N PRO A 30 1.45 3.01 14.70
CA PRO A 30 2.18 2.68 15.93
C PRO A 30 2.75 3.90 16.65
N VAL A 31 3.17 4.92 15.91
CA VAL A 31 3.76 6.15 16.48
C VAL A 31 2.71 6.93 17.28
N ILE A 32 1.49 7.03 16.75
CA ILE A 32 0.39 7.78 17.40
C ILE A 32 -0.48 6.90 18.30
N GLY A 33 -0.24 5.59 18.35
CA GLY A 33 -0.99 4.63 19.17
C GLY A 33 -2.31 4.20 18.55
N GLY A 34 -2.39 4.14 17.20
CA GLY A 34 -3.53 3.57 16.47
C GLY A 34 -3.54 2.04 16.58
N GLU A 35 -4.73 1.46 16.75
CA GLU A 35 -4.92 0.01 16.92
C GLU A 35 -5.82 -0.60 15.83
N THR A 36 -6.85 0.13 15.39
CA THR A 36 -7.86 -0.34 14.43
C THR A 36 -7.68 0.22 13.02
N MET A 37 -6.80 1.18 12.87
CA MET A 37 -6.43 1.78 11.60
C MET A 37 -4.94 1.59 11.35
N ALA A 38 -4.59 1.27 10.12
CA ALA A 38 -3.22 1.36 9.63
C ALA A 38 -2.97 2.76 9.05
N GLY A 39 -1.70 3.13 8.92
CA GLY A 39 -1.32 4.38 8.26
C GLY A 39 0.15 4.35 7.87
N GLY A 40 0.43 4.72 6.64
CA GLY A 40 1.74 4.89 6.06
C GLY A 40 1.94 6.30 5.53
N TYR A 41 3.00 6.95 5.97
CA TYR A 41 3.50 8.18 5.37
C TYR A 41 4.63 7.82 4.41
N TYR A 42 4.52 8.27 3.17
CA TYR A 42 5.44 7.91 2.09
C TYR A 42 6.08 9.14 1.47
N VAL A 43 7.34 8.97 1.06
CA VAL A 43 8.02 9.86 0.11
C VAL A 43 8.42 9.01 -1.09
N VAL A 44 7.87 9.33 -2.24
CA VAL A 44 8.08 8.58 -3.50
C VAL A 44 8.97 9.41 -4.41
N PRO A 45 10.22 8.99 -4.66
CA PRO A 45 11.13 9.66 -5.58
C PRO A 45 10.64 9.61 -7.03
N PRO A 46 11.18 10.46 -7.91
CA PRO A 46 10.94 10.37 -9.36
C PRO A 46 11.19 8.97 -9.92
N GLY A 47 10.27 8.47 -10.74
CA GLY A 47 10.36 7.16 -11.40
C GLY A 47 10.03 5.95 -10.52
N GLU A 48 9.81 6.15 -9.23
CA GLU A 48 9.52 5.05 -8.30
C GLU A 48 8.02 4.92 -8.00
N ALA A 49 7.61 3.75 -7.52
CA ALA A 49 6.27 3.46 -7.02
C ALA A 49 6.33 3.02 -5.55
N ASN A 50 5.23 3.16 -4.81
CA ASN A 50 5.16 2.71 -3.42
C ASN A 50 4.97 1.19 -3.28
N CYS A 51 4.27 0.57 -4.24
CA CYS A 51 3.96 -0.86 -4.25
C CYS A 51 3.54 -1.32 -5.65
N PRO A 52 3.51 -2.65 -5.92
CA PRO A 52 2.93 -3.20 -7.14
C PRO A 52 1.43 -2.91 -7.25
N TYR A 53 0.88 -3.00 -8.47
CA TYR A 53 -0.56 -2.91 -8.69
C TYR A 53 -1.28 -4.01 -7.90
N HIS A 54 -2.21 -3.61 -7.04
CA HIS A 54 -2.88 -4.52 -6.12
C HIS A 54 -4.24 -3.98 -5.68
N TYR A 55 -5.04 -4.84 -5.08
CA TYR A 55 -6.18 -4.49 -4.25
C TYR A 55 -6.15 -5.27 -2.95
N GLU A 56 -6.81 -4.75 -1.93
CA GLU A 56 -6.81 -5.31 -0.59
C GLU A 56 -8.21 -5.71 -0.11
N SER A 57 -8.26 -6.51 0.95
CA SER A 57 -9.49 -6.79 1.70
C SER A 57 -9.95 -5.63 2.57
N ASP A 58 -9.10 -4.65 2.76
CA ASP A 58 -9.36 -3.42 3.51
C ASP A 58 -9.62 -2.24 2.57
N GLU A 59 -10.37 -1.24 3.05
CA GLU A 59 -10.52 0.03 2.37
C GLU A 59 -9.33 0.92 2.70
N GLU A 60 -8.78 1.59 1.69
CA GLU A 60 -7.67 2.53 1.83
C GLU A 60 -8.04 3.92 1.34
N TRP A 61 -7.51 4.93 2.01
CA TRP A 61 -7.60 6.33 1.61
C TRP A 61 -6.23 6.91 1.39
N LEU A 62 -6.05 7.58 0.27
CA LEU A 62 -4.83 8.31 -0.10
C LEU A 62 -5.09 9.80 -0.02
N LEU A 63 -4.24 10.52 0.72
CA LEU A 63 -4.13 11.98 0.67
C LEU A 63 -2.75 12.36 0.12
N VAL A 64 -2.72 13.10 -0.99
CA VAL A 64 -1.48 13.70 -1.50
C VAL A 64 -1.16 14.94 -0.68
N LEU A 65 0.02 14.98 -0.07
CA LEU A 65 0.45 16.08 0.80
C LEU A 65 1.32 17.09 0.06
N GLU A 66 2.13 16.63 -0.89
CA GLU A 66 3.06 17.46 -1.68
C GLU A 66 3.40 16.78 -2.99
N GLY A 67 3.60 17.57 -4.05
CA GLY A 67 3.93 17.06 -5.37
C GLY A 67 2.74 16.48 -6.11
N ARG A 68 3.00 15.57 -7.04
CA ARG A 68 2.00 14.86 -7.84
C ARG A 68 2.33 13.39 -7.91
N ILE A 69 1.31 12.56 -8.05
CA ILE A 69 1.43 11.11 -8.16
C ILE A 69 0.46 10.59 -9.23
N THR A 70 0.90 9.70 -10.08
CA THR A 70 0.03 9.00 -11.02
C THR A 70 -0.56 7.78 -10.34
N VAL A 71 -1.88 7.67 -10.33
CA VAL A 71 -2.60 6.49 -9.87
C VAL A 71 -3.11 5.69 -11.06
N ARG A 72 -2.65 4.45 -11.21
CA ARG A 72 -3.28 3.45 -12.08
C ARG A 72 -4.41 2.78 -11.31
N HIS A 73 -5.59 2.67 -11.93
CA HIS A 73 -6.78 2.06 -11.38
C HIS A 73 -7.52 1.24 -12.46
N PRO A 74 -8.60 0.49 -12.16
CA PRO A 74 -9.25 -0.40 -13.13
C PRO A 74 -9.77 0.29 -14.40
N GLU A 75 -10.08 1.59 -14.35
CA GLU A 75 -10.62 2.34 -15.48
C GLU A 75 -9.56 3.13 -16.27
N GLY A 76 -8.30 3.16 -15.79
CA GLY A 76 -7.21 3.88 -16.45
C GLY A 76 -6.16 4.43 -15.50
N GLU A 77 -5.70 5.64 -15.79
CA GLU A 77 -4.71 6.36 -14.98
C GLU A 77 -5.15 7.82 -14.81
N ASP A 78 -5.00 8.32 -13.59
CA ASP A 78 -5.20 9.72 -13.24
C ASP A 78 -3.95 10.30 -12.57
N GLU A 79 -3.71 11.59 -12.75
CA GLU A 79 -2.71 12.33 -11.99
C GLU A 79 -3.40 13.03 -10.82
N LEU A 80 -2.89 12.81 -9.62
CA LEU A 80 -3.33 13.46 -8.39
C LEU A 80 -2.31 14.50 -7.95
N GLU A 81 -2.78 15.61 -7.39
CA GLU A 81 -1.94 16.68 -6.87
C GLU A 81 -2.16 16.94 -5.37
N ALA A 82 -1.33 17.78 -4.78
CA ALA A 82 -1.42 18.11 -3.36
C ALA A 82 -2.81 18.61 -2.97
N GLY A 83 -3.41 17.97 -1.97
CA GLY A 83 -4.77 18.21 -1.49
C GLY A 83 -5.81 17.21 -1.99
N ASP A 84 -5.49 16.40 -3.01
CA ASP A 84 -6.40 15.35 -3.48
C ASP A 84 -6.52 14.24 -2.44
N LEU A 85 -7.77 13.84 -2.20
CA LEU A 85 -8.15 12.72 -1.33
C LEU A 85 -8.93 11.70 -2.15
N VAL A 86 -8.44 10.47 -2.18
CA VAL A 86 -9.02 9.35 -2.94
C VAL A 86 -9.29 8.18 -2.02
N CYS A 87 -10.38 7.45 -2.27
CA CYS A 87 -10.73 6.20 -1.63
C CYS A 87 -10.52 5.03 -2.60
N PHE A 88 -9.83 4.01 -2.15
CA PHE A 88 -9.73 2.70 -2.79
C PHE A 88 -10.61 1.72 -1.99
N PRO A 89 -11.81 1.38 -2.48
CA PRO A 89 -12.68 0.44 -1.77
C PRO A 89 -12.05 -0.95 -1.69
N ALA A 90 -12.46 -1.72 -0.70
CA ALA A 90 -12.02 -3.11 -0.58
C ALA A 90 -12.37 -3.92 -1.83
N GLY A 91 -11.48 -4.80 -2.25
CA GLY A 91 -11.64 -5.69 -3.41
C GLY A 91 -11.24 -5.07 -4.76
N PRO A 92 -11.58 -5.74 -5.87
CA PRO A 92 -11.05 -5.40 -7.21
C PRO A 92 -11.34 -3.99 -7.70
N ALA A 93 -12.43 -3.37 -7.25
CA ALA A 93 -12.77 -1.98 -7.61
C ALA A 93 -11.78 -0.96 -7.05
N GLY A 94 -11.09 -1.29 -5.94
CA GLY A 94 -10.06 -0.46 -5.34
C GLY A 94 -8.65 -0.78 -5.81
N ALA A 95 -8.49 -1.58 -6.86
CA ALA A 95 -7.15 -1.92 -7.35
C ALA A 95 -6.40 -0.66 -7.79
N HIS A 96 -5.17 -0.51 -7.30
CA HIS A 96 -4.37 0.67 -7.60
C HIS A 96 -2.86 0.42 -7.59
N LYS A 97 -2.13 1.32 -8.22
CA LYS A 97 -0.67 1.49 -8.12
C LYS A 97 -0.36 2.97 -8.18
N LEU A 98 0.46 3.44 -7.26
CA LEU A 98 0.89 4.83 -7.19
C LEU A 98 2.33 4.94 -7.71
N THR A 99 2.54 5.71 -8.77
CA THR A 99 3.85 5.90 -9.40
C THR A 99 4.15 7.39 -9.51
N ASN A 100 5.32 7.81 -9.10
CA ASN A 100 5.76 9.18 -9.32
C ASN A 100 6.37 9.30 -10.72
N THR A 101 5.61 9.84 -11.65
CA THR A 101 6.02 10.07 -13.05
C THR A 101 6.62 11.47 -13.26
N THR A 102 6.78 12.27 -12.19
CA THR A 102 7.32 13.62 -12.24
C THR A 102 8.84 13.65 -11.98
N ASP A 103 9.43 14.82 -11.99
CA ASP A 103 10.85 15.07 -11.74
C ASP A 103 11.16 15.51 -10.29
N ALA A 104 10.13 15.59 -9.44
CA ALA A 104 10.25 15.96 -8.02
C ALA A 104 9.63 14.88 -7.12
N PRO A 105 10.08 14.71 -5.87
CA PRO A 105 9.46 13.76 -4.93
C PRO A 105 8.00 14.10 -4.66
N ALA A 106 7.17 13.07 -4.52
CA ALA A 106 5.80 13.19 -4.03
C ALA A 106 5.70 12.70 -2.57
N ARG A 107 4.89 13.38 -1.76
CA ARG A 107 4.62 13.02 -0.35
C ARG A 107 3.16 12.68 -0.17
N MET A 108 2.88 11.59 0.47
CA MET A 108 1.50 11.13 0.64
C MET A 108 1.28 10.39 1.96
N LEU A 109 0.03 10.43 2.41
CA LEU A 109 -0.46 9.66 3.54
C LEU A 109 -1.49 8.66 3.02
N ILE A 110 -1.28 7.38 3.31
CA ILE A 110 -2.27 6.32 3.09
C ILE A 110 -2.75 5.86 4.45
N VAL A 111 -4.05 5.76 4.62
CA VAL A 111 -4.68 5.19 5.82
C VAL A 111 -5.66 4.11 5.38
N SER A 112 -5.74 3.03 6.15
CA SER A 112 -6.66 1.93 5.87
C SER A 112 -7.29 1.40 7.15
N THR A 113 -8.36 0.64 7.04
CA THR A 113 -8.74 -0.25 8.12
C THR A 113 -7.62 -1.28 8.36
N ALA A 114 -7.53 -1.82 9.56
CA ALA A 114 -6.46 -2.75 9.93
C ALA A 114 -7.04 -4.09 10.38
N ASN A 115 -7.87 -4.69 9.52
CA ASN A 115 -8.46 -5.99 9.79
C ASN A 115 -7.43 -7.10 9.56
N LEU A 116 -7.44 -8.10 10.43
CA LEU A 116 -6.60 -9.29 10.29
C LEU A 116 -7.47 -10.56 10.36
N PRO A 117 -7.23 -11.54 9.50
CA PRO A 117 -6.19 -11.57 8.47
C PRO A 117 -6.47 -10.59 7.32
N ALA A 118 -5.46 -9.84 6.89
CA ALA A 118 -5.53 -8.99 5.72
C ALA A 118 -5.11 -9.77 4.46
N VAL A 119 -5.74 -9.47 3.34
CA VAL A 119 -5.44 -10.11 2.05
C VAL A 119 -5.19 -9.03 1.00
N ALA A 120 -4.08 -9.16 0.27
CA ALA A 120 -3.85 -8.37 -0.93
C ALA A 120 -3.70 -9.29 -2.15
N VAL A 121 -4.27 -8.86 -3.25
CA VAL A 121 -4.19 -9.55 -4.54
C VAL A 121 -3.44 -8.67 -5.53
N TYR A 122 -2.49 -9.25 -6.25
CA TYR A 122 -1.61 -8.58 -7.21
C TYR A 122 -1.91 -9.08 -8.63
N PRO A 123 -2.84 -8.43 -9.37
CA PRO A 123 -3.30 -8.95 -10.66
C PRO A 123 -2.19 -9.08 -11.71
N ASP A 124 -1.25 -8.13 -11.77
CA ASP A 124 -0.18 -8.13 -12.78
C ASP A 124 0.81 -9.29 -12.61
N SER A 125 0.98 -9.79 -11.40
CA SER A 125 1.93 -10.87 -11.09
C SER A 125 1.27 -12.15 -10.60
N ASP A 126 -0.07 -12.19 -10.66
CA ASP A 126 -0.92 -13.32 -10.27
C ASP A 126 -0.56 -13.89 -8.87
N LYS A 127 -0.40 -12.98 -7.90
CA LYS A 127 -0.05 -13.33 -6.51
C LYS A 127 -1.18 -13.00 -5.55
N ILE A 128 -1.17 -13.71 -4.42
CA ILE A 128 -1.97 -13.40 -3.23
C ILE A 128 -1.02 -13.34 -2.03
N GLY A 129 -1.13 -12.26 -1.26
CA GLY A 129 -0.52 -12.12 0.05
C GLY A 129 -1.57 -12.21 1.14
N VAL A 130 -1.25 -12.92 2.23
CA VAL A 130 -2.08 -12.99 3.43
C VAL A 130 -1.22 -12.62 4.63
N TRP A 131 -1.72 -11.69 5.44
CA TRP A 131 -1.07 -11.26 6.69
C TRP A 131 -1.96 -11.61 7.87
N THR A 132 -1.39 -12.39 8.78
CA THR A 132 -2.11 -12.92 9.95
C THR A 132 -1.75 -12.17 11.23
N PRO A 133 -2.57 -12.27 12.28
CA PRO A 133 -2.22 -11.73 13.60
C PRO A 133 -0.85 -12.24 14.06
N GLY A 134 0.00 -11.32 14.54
CA GLY A 134 1.35 -11.66 14.97
C GLY A 134 2.32 -12.08 13.86
N ARG A 135 1.88 -12.08 12.60
CA ARG A 135 2.65 -12.48 11.40
C ARG A 135 3.16 -13.93 11.42
N ILE A 136 2.44 -14.81 12.13
CA ILE A 136 2.88 -16.20 12.36
C ILE A 136 2.76 -17.02 11.06
N ASP A 137 1.67 -16.81 10.30
CA ASP A 137 1.35 -17.55 9.08
C ASP A 137 1.23 -16.64 7.86
N ASN A 138 2.07 -15.60 7.80
CA ASN A 138 2.11 -14.76 6.61
C ASN A 138 2.54 -15.58 5.40
N ILE A 139 1.85 -15.40 4.30
CA ILE A 139 2.17 -16.11 3.06
C ILE A 139 2.05 -15.19 1.83
N MET A 140 2.94 -15.37 0.88
CA MET A 140 2.86 -14.78 -0.46
C MET A 140 2.99 -15.91 -1.46
N VAL A 141 1.95 -16.18 -2.23
CA VAL A 141 1.90 -17.30 -3.19
C VAL A 141 1.43 -16.83 -4.55
N ARG A 142 1.77 -17.60 -5.60
CA ARG A 142 1.09 -17.47 -6.90
C ARG A 142 -0.25 -18.18 -6.85
N ARG A 143 -1.25 -17.66 -7.53
CA ARG A 143 -2.59 -18.27 -7.55
C ARG A 143 -2.57 -19.66 -8.18
N GLU A 144 -1.66 -19.91 -9.14
CA GLU A 144 -1.44 -21.24 -9.72
C GLU A 144 -1.02 -22.31 -8.71
N SER A 145 -0.56 -21.90 -7.52
CA SER A 145 -0.21 -22.81 -6.40
C SER A 145 -1.43 -23.25 -5.59
N GLY A 146 -2.63 -22.82 -5.96
CA GLY A 146 -3.85 -23.22 -5.30
C GLY A 146 -4.09 -24.72 -5.44
N VAL A 147 -4.65 -25.32 -4.38
CA VAL A 147 -5.01 -26.74 -4.30
C VAL A 147 -6.49 -26.87 -3.96
N ASP A 148 -7.07 -28.04 -4.23
CA ASP A 148 -8.43 -28.33 -3.80
C ASP A 148 -8.54 -28.39 -2.27
N TYR A 149 -9.73 -28.04 -1.75
CA TYR A 149 -9.98 -27.96 -0.33
C TYR A 149 -9.61 -29.23 0.46
N TYR A 150 -9.79 -30.40 -0.18
CA TYR A 150 -9.46 -31.71 0.41
C TYR A 150 -8.11 -32.28 -0.07
N ASP A 151 -7.26 -31.50 -0.74
CA ASP A 151 -5.96 -31.98 -1.20
C ASP A 151 -5.12 -32.47 0.00
N ARG A 152 -4.73 -33.75 -0.03
CA ARG A 152 -3.97 -34.45 1.04
C ARG A 152 -4.64 -34.54 2.41
N GLU A 153 -5.93 -34.26 2.48
CA GLU A 153 -6.70 -34.57 3.70
C GLU A 153 -7.03 -36.07 3.74
N THR A 154 -6.92 -36.72 4.93
CA THR A 154 -7.14 -38.16 5.16
C THR A 154 -8.30 -38.39 6.10
#